data_9fb8beabfd7a1d58087a9c8f4b548352
#
_entry.id   9fb8beabfd7a1d58087a9c8f4b548352
#
_cell.length_a   1.000
_cell.length_b   1.000
_cell.length_c   1.000
_cell.angle_alpha   90.00
_cell.angle_beta   90.00
_cell.angle_gamma   90.00
#
_symmetry.space_group_name_H-M   'P 1'
#
loop_
_entity.id
_entity.type
_entity.pdbx_description
1 polymer ?
#
loop_
_entity_poly.entity_id
_entity_poly.type
_entity_poly.pdbx_seq_one_letter_code
_entity_poly.pdbx_strand_id
1 'polypeptide(L)'
;VTAEAPGVGIVAGLGLTAAILVACAAGTSGGSQATIEHPFETLLAEAHSGISERRREVIRDEASWARLWAEIHKGLTPAPPLPAVDFARHMLIAVALGTRPSGGFGVKVRSVASRGERLEVSVAESCPAAGAMVTLSLTQPVEVVRVARLTQTPTFQETRAAACR
;
A
#
# COMPACT_ATOMS: atom_id res chain seq x y z
N VAL A 1 -29.58 -92.65 -13.75
CA VAL A 1 -29.54 -93.06 -15.16
C VAL A 1 -29.01 -91.85 -15.98
N THR A 2 -27.77 -92.05 -16.49
CA THR A 2 -27.22 -91.53 -17.75
C THR A 2 -27.18 -90.01 -18.04
N ALA A 3 -25.98 -89.46 -18.03
CA ALA A 3 -25.13 -89.14 -19.19
C ALA A 3 -25.64 -87.94 -19.99
N GLU A 4 -24.94 -86.93 -20.37
CA GLU A 4 -23.78 -86.82 -21.22
C GLU A 4 -23.36 -85.32 -21.34
N ALA A 5 -22.06 -85.07 -21.34
CA ALA A 5 -21.51 -83.87 -21.95
C ALA A 5 -21.34 -84.07 -23.47
N PRO A 6 -21.00 -83.16 -24.31
CA PRO A 6 -19.99 -82.09 -24.22
C PRO A 6 -20.36 -80.81 -25.05
N GLY A 7 -19.51 -79.81 -24.99
CA GLY A 7 -19.55 -78.67 -25.96
C GLY A 7 -18.56 -77.57 -25.65
N VAL A 8 -17.34 -77.73 -26.16
CA VAL A 8 -16.30 -76.67 -26.17
C VAL A 8 -16.72 -75.53 -27.08
N GLY A 9 -16.61 -74.31 -26.59
CA GLY A 9 -16.73 -73.09 -27.37
C GLY A 9 -15.84 -72.00 -26.83
N ILE A 10 -14.59 -71.92 -27.32
CA ILE A 10 -13.65 -70.83 -27.07
C ILE A 10 -14.05 -69.64 -27.94
N VAL A 11 -14.46 -68.56 -27.34
CA VAL A 11 -14.54 -67.26 -28.01
C VAL A 11 -13.69 -66.24 -27.27
N ALA A 12 -12.61 -65.86 -27.92
CA ALA A 12 -11.71 -64.83 -27.48
C ALA A 12 -12.44 -63.44 -27.54
N GLY A 13 -12.75 -62.90 -26.40
CA GLY A 13 -13.25 -61.51 -26.29
C GLY A 13 -12.11 -60.57 -25.89
N LEU A 14 -11.67 -59.72 -26.82
CA LEU A 14 -10.74 -58.62 -26.53
C LEU A 14 -11.42 -57.65 -25.52
N GLY A 15 -10.96 -57.71 -24.30
CA GLY A 15 -11.34 -56.71 -23.28
C GLY A 15 -10.58 -55.40 -23.50
N LEU A 16 -11.28 -54.42 -23.99
CA LEU A 16 -10.79 -53.02 -24.12
C LEU A 16 -10.88 -52.41 -22.71
N THR A 17 -9.78 -52.39 -21.98
CA THR A 17 -9.67 -51.67 -20.69
C THR A 17 -9.54 -50.17 -20.98
N ALA A 18 -10.65 -49.44 -20.89
CA ALA A 18 -10.63 -47.99 -20.89
C ALA A 18 -9.99 -47.48 -19.59
N ALA A 19 -8.74 -47.05 -19.68
CA ALA A 19 -8.10 -46.30 -18.61
C ALA A 19 -8.69 -44.93 -18.52
N ILE A 20 -9.51 -44.68 -17.51
CA ILE A 20 -10.02 -43.32 -17.17
C ILE A 20 -8.85 -42.59 -16.51
N LEU A 21 -8.16 -41.73 -17.28
CA LEU A 21 -7.25 -40.72 -16.78
C LEU A 21 -8.08 -39.62 -16.08
N VAL A 22 -8.19 -39.73 -14.75
CA VAL A 22 -8.67 -38.61 -13.92
C VAL A 22 -7.53 -37.59 -13.89
N ALA A 23 -7.61 -36.60 -14.79
CA ALA A 23 -6.77 -35.41 -14.72
C ALA A 23 -7.20 -34.59 -13.50
N CYS A 24 -6.48 -34.72 -12.39
CA CYS A 24 -6.54 -33.76 -11.30
C CYS A 24 -6.01 -32.43 -11.84
N ALA A 25 -6.90 -31.58 -12.34
CA ALA A 25 -6.62 -30.17 -12.53
C ALA A 25 -6.39 -29.59 -11.13
N ALA A 26 -5.10 -29.45 -10.74
CA ALA A 26 -4.71 -28.61 -9.60
C ALA A 26 -5.09 -27.17 -9.96
N GLY A 27 -6.31 -26.80 -9.63
CA GLY A 27 -6.76 -25.42 -9.65
C GLY A 27 -5.89 -24.64 -8.66
N THR A 28 -4.90 -23.92 -9.16
CA THR A 28 -4.22 -22.87 -8.42
C THR A 28 -5.26 -21.81 -8.10
N SER A 29 -5.94 -21.96 -6.97
CA SER A 29 -6.75 -20.92 -6.37
C SER A 29 -5.79 -19.79 -5.98
N GLY A 30 -5.49 -18.92 -6.90
CA GLY A 30 -4.94 -17.61 -6.62
C GLY A 30 -5.96 -16.89 -5.78
N GLY A 31 -5.95 -17.10 -4.46
CA GLY A 31 -6.80 -16.43 -3.51
C GLY A 31 -6.58 -14.94 -3.65
N SER A 32 -7.52 -14.25 -4.29
CA SER A 32 -7.59 -12.78 -4.26
C SER A 32 -7.71 -12.38 -2.81
N GLN A 33 -6.60 -11.99 -2.19
CA GLN A 33 -6.59 -11.52 -0.81
C GLN A 33 -7.49 -10.29 -0.74
N ALA A 34 -8.49 -10.34 0.13
CA ALA A 34 -9.40 -9.21 0.34
C ALA A 34 -8.58 -7.97 0.73
N THR A 35 -8.89 -6.85 0.09
CA THR A 35 -8.33 -5.55 0.43
C THR A 35 -9.19 -4.93 1.52
N ILE A 36 -8.57 -4.51 2.62
CA ILE A 36 -9.22 -3.82 3.72
C ILE A 36 -8.73 -2.37 3.72
N GLU A 37 -9.61 -1.44 3.39
CA GLU A 37 -9.31 -0.01 3.45
C GLU A 37 -9.36 0.48 4.90
N HIS A 38 -8.39 1.32 5.27
CA HIS A 38 -8.30 1.96 6.57
C HIS A 38 -8.57 3.45 6.44
N PRO A 39 -9.63 3.97 7.09
CA PRO A 39 -9.88 5.40 7.12
C PRO A 39 -8.73 6.12 7.85
N PHE A 40 -8.38 7.31 7.38
CA PHE A 40 -7.36 8.15 7.96
C PHE A 40 -7.80 9.60 8.00
N GLU A 41 -7.14 10.37 8.83
CA GLU A 41 -7.36 11.81 9.00
C GLU A 41 -6.05 12.55 8.77
N THR A 42 -6.10 13.62 7.97
CA THR A 42 -4.93 14.49 7.79
C THR A 42 -4.76 15.38 9.02
N LEU A 43 -3.64 15.22 9.72
CA LEU A 43 -3.27 16.08 10.86
C LEU A 43 -2.53 17.34 10.41
N LEU A 44 -1.75 17.23 9.34
CA LEU A 44 -0.94 18.32 8.81
C LEU A 44 -0.80 18.16 7.29
N ALA A 45 -0.92 19.27 6.56
CA ALA A 45 -0.59 19.35 5.15
C ALA A 45 -0.04 20.75 4.85
N GLU A 46 1.26 20.85 4.62
CA GLU A 46 1.96 22.12 4.42
C GLU A 46 2.84 22.11 3.19
N ALA A 47 2.98 23.27 2.57
CA ALA A 47 3.89 23.47 1.44
C ALA A 47 5.30 23.87 1.88
N HIS A 48 5.46 24.33 3.12
CA HIS A 48 6.73 24.76 3.69
C HIS A 48 6.98 24.01 4.98
N SER A 49 8.05 23.22 5.00
CA SER A 49 8.51 22.49 6.18
C SER A 49 10.04 22.55 6.26
N GLY A 50 10.59 22.12 7.39
CA GLY A 50 12.05 21.98 7.52
C GLY A 50 12.62 20.73 6.84
N ILE A 51 11.79 19.90 6.21
CA ILE A 51 12.20 18.61 5.64
C ILE A 51 12.74 18.81 4.23
N SER A 52 14.06 18.83 4.09
CA SER A 52 14.74 19.07 2.81
C SER A 52 14.84 17.84 1.92
N GLU A 53 14.69 16.64 2.47
CA GLU A 53 14.80 15.37 1.77
C GLU A 53 13.47 14.68 1.60
N ARG A 54 13.36 13.86 0.55
CA ARG A 54 12.18 13.00 0.35
C ARG A 54 12.07 12.00 1.48
N ARG A 55 10.88 11.89 2.10
CA ARG A 55 10.64 10.99 3.22
C ARG A 55 9.34 10.24 3.09
N ARG A 56 9.37 8.99 3.55
CA ARG A 56 8.24 8.09 3.74
C ARG A 56 8.45 7.38 5.07
N GLU A 57 7.69 7.74 6.08
CA GLU A 57 7.94 7.30 7.44
C GLU A 57 6.64 6.91 8.13
N VAL A 58 6.71 5.85 8.96
CA VAL A 58 5.62 5.48 9.87
C VAL A 58 6.08 5.72 11.30
N ILE A 59 5.29 6.47 12.04
CA ILE A 59 5.56 6.90 13.40
C ILE A 59 4.61 6.17 14.33
N ARG A 60 5.16 5.52 15.35
CA ARG A 60 4.41 4.66 16.26
C ARG A 60 4.57 5.04 17.72
N ASP A 61 5.29 6.13 18.00
CA ASP A 61 5.57 6.62 19.35
C ASP A 61 5.69 8.14 19.41
N GLU A 62 5.48 8.67 20.60
CA GLU A 62 5.46 10.11 20.85
C GLU A 62 6.83 10.77 20.62
N ALA A 63 7.92 10.09 20.99
CA ALA A 63 9.26 10.67 20.84
C ALA A 63 9.63 10.86 19.37
N SER A 64 9.29 9.89 18.52
CA SER A 64 9.46 9.99 17.07
C SER A 64 8.56 11.09 16.47
N TRP A 65 7.32 11.23 16.97
CA TRP A 65 6.42 12.30 16.57
C TRP A 65 6.96 13.67 16.95
N ALA A 66 7.41 13.86 18.18
CA ALA A 66 7.97 15.11 18.63
C ALA A 66 9.21 15.54 17.81
N ARG A 67 10.07 14.58 17.44
CA ARG A 67 11.24 14.85 16.57
C ARG A 67 10.83 15.31 15.19
N LEU A 68 9.89 14.59 14.57
CA LEU A 68 9.39 14.98 13.24
C LEU A 68 8.70 16.35 13.27
N TRP A 69 7.90 16.62 14.31
CA TRP A 69 7.21 17.91 14.49
C TRP A 69 8.21 19.08 14.59
N ALA A 70 9.26 18.90 15.40
CA ALA A 70 10.32 19.89 15.53
C ALA A 70 11.08 20.11 14.20
N GLU A 71 11.27 19.08 13.40
CA GLU A 71 11.90 19.18 12.09
C GLU A 71 11.01 19.91 11.09
N ILE A 72 9.72 19.58 11.03
CA ILE A 72 8.73 20.24 10.16
C ILE A 72 8.72 21.75 10.43
N HIS A 73 8.70 22.15 11.70
CA HIS A 73 8.59 23.54 12.12
C HIS A 73 9.94 24.19 12.46
N LYS A 74 11.04 23.62 11.94
CA LYS A 74 12.38 24.17 12.15
C LYS A 74 12.46 25.63 11.67
N GLY A 75 12.89 26.50 12.59
CA GLY A 75 13.06 27.93 12.30
C GLY A 75 11.83 28.78 12.64
N LEU A 76 10.71 28.18 13.06
CA LEU A 76 9.57 28.92 13.58
C LEU A 76 9.76 29.22 15.09
N THR A 77 9.49 30.46 15.48
CA THR A 77 9.55 30.90 16.89
C THR A 77 8.38 31.81 17.21
N PRO A 78 7.44 31.41 18.08
CA PRO A 78 7.35 30.08 18.72
C PRO A 78 6.95 28.99 17.72
N ALA A 79 7.40 27.75 17.96
CA ALA A 79 6.92 26.62 17.22
C ALA A 79 5.45 26.31 17.58
N PRO A 80 4.63 25.82 16.65
CA PRO A 80 3.26 25.40 16.95
C PRO A 80 3.24 24.27 18.01
N PRO A 81 2.18 24.19 18.84
CA PRO A 81 2.04 23.12 19.81
C PRO A 81 1.97 21.76 19.14
N LEU A 82 2.64 20.77 19.72
CA LEU A 82 2.61 19.39 19.26
C LEU A 82 1.19 18.80 19.41
N PRO A 83 0.53 18.34 18.32
CA PRO A 83 -0.75 17.66 18.43
C PRO A 83 -0.64 16.36 19.23
N ALA A 84 -1.55 16.18 20.20
CA ALA A 84 -1.62 14.95 20.97
C ALA A 84 -2.14 13.79 20.11
N VAL A 85 -1.46 12.65 20.19
CA VAL A 85 -1.82 11.42 19.48
C VAL A 85 -1.79 10.24 20.43
N ASP A 86 -2.89 9.48 20.49
CA ASP A 86 -2.94 8.23 21.25
C ASP A 86 -2.26 7.10 20.44
N PHE A 87 -0.97 6.90 20.67
CA PHE A 87 -0.18 5.88 20.00
C PHE A 87 -0.51 4.44 20.46
N ALA A 88 -1.34 4.24 21.47
CA ALA A 88 -1.88 2.92 21.77
C ALA A 88 -2.91 2.47 20.71
N ARG A 89 -3.65 3.42 20.13
CA ARG A 89 -4.72 3.17 19.16
C ARG A 89 -4.37 3.59 17.74
N HIS A 90 -3.44 4.51 17.56
CA HIS A 90 -3.11 5.11 16.27
C HIS A 90 -1.62 5.03 15.94
N MET A 91 -1.33 5.24 14.71
CA MET A 91 0.00 5.53 14.18
C MET A 91 -0.11 6.68 13.18
N LEU A 92 1.01 7.31 12.87
CA LEU A 92 1.08 8.35 11.86
C LEU A 92 1.86 7.86 10.64
N ILE A 93 1.46 8.36 9.49
CA ILE A 93 2.17 8.17 8.22
C ILE A 93 2.56 9.56 7.74
N ALA A 94 3.85 9.79 7.60
CA ALA A 94 4.41 11.04 7.11
C ALA A 94 4.98 10.87 5.71
N VAL A 95 4.61 11.76 4.81
CA VAL A 95 5.09 11.80 3.43
C VAL A 95 5.59 13.20 3.11
N ALA A 96 6.84 13.31 2.65
CA ALA A 96 7.45 14.58 2.26
C ALA A 96 8.13 14.46 0.90
N LEU A 97 8.09 15.53 0.11
CA LEU A 97 8.76 15.59 -1.20
C LEU A 97 10.23 16.02 -1.11
N GLY A 98 10.62 16.61 0.02
CA GLY A 98 11.86 17.35 0.10
C GLY A 98 11.77 18.69 -0.64
N THR A 99 12.90 19.36 -0.82
CA THR A 99 12.98 20.69 -1.42
C THR A 99 12.56 20.67 -2.89
N ARG A 100 11.68 21.59 -3.27
CA ARG A 100 11.21 21.85 -4.63
C ARG A 100 11.52 23.29 -5.04
N PRO A 101 11.76 23.56 -6.34
CA PRO A 101 12.24 24.86 -6.81
C PRO A 101 11.18 25.98 -6.79
N SER A 102 9.91 25.63 -6.66
CA SER A 102 8.81 26.59 -6.73
C SER A 102 7.58 26.10 -5.95
N GLY A 103 6.55 26.91 -5.88
CA GLY A 103 5.21 26.48 -5.48
C GLY A 103 4.57 25.52 -6.49
N GLY A 104 3.36 25.03 -6.17
CA GLY A 104 2.59 24.12 -7.03
C GLY A 104 2.94 22.63 -6.91
N PHE A 105 4.02 22.28 -6.20
CA PHE A 105 4.30 20.91 -5.83
C PHE A 105 3.51 20.50 -4.59
N GLY A 106 3.09 19.23 -4.55
CA GLY A 106 2.36 18.68 -3.40
C GLY A 106 2.51 17.18 -3.27
N VAL A 107 2.23 16.68 -2.08
CA VAL A 107 2.19 15.25 -1.77
C VAL A 107 0.96 14.95 -0.94
N LYS A 108 0.27 13.84 -1.23
CA LYS A 108 -0.91 13.41 -0.49
C LYS A 108 -0.98 11.90 -0.36
N VAL A 109 -1.34 11.43 0.81
CA VAL A 109 -1.80 10.06 1.02
C VAL A 109 -3.20 9.94 0.39
N ARG A 110 -3.41 8.92 -0.45
CA ARG A 110 -4.68 8.68 -1.14
C ARG A 110 -5.48 7.55 -0.52
N SER A 111 -4.79 6.49 -0.13
CA SER A 111 -5.39 5.37 0.56
C SER A 111 -4.37 4.67 1.45
N VAL A 112 -4.89 4.01 2.48
CA VAL A 112 -4.16 3.11 3.35
C VAL A 112 -4.95 1.81 3.37
N ALA A 113 -4.38 0.72 2.86
CA ALA A 113 -5.07 -0.54 2.71
C ALA A 113 -4.22 -1.73 3.15
N SER A 114 -4.84 -2.74 3.75
CA SER A 114 -4.20 -4.02 4.05
C SER A 114 -4.59 -5.08 3.04
N ARG A 115 -3.61 -5.87 2.59
CA ARG A 115 -3.79 -7.10 1.81
C ARG A 115 -3.02 -8.22 2.47
N GLY A 116 -3.72 -9.06 3.22
CA GLY A 116 -3.07 -10.05 4.08
C GLY A 116 -2.12 -9.36 5.06
N GLU A 117 -0.84 -9.74 5.04
CA GLU A 117 0.19 -9.18 5.94
C GLU A 117 0.85 -7.89 5.41
N ARG A 118 0.44 -7.39 4.24
CA ARG A 118 1.01 -6.16 3.66
C ARG A 118 0.12 -4.97 3.95
N LEU A 119 0.75 -3.86 4.30
CA LEU A 119 0.10 -2.55 4.37
C LEU A 119 0.55 -1.74 3.16
N GLU A 120 -0.39 -1.35 2.32
CA GLU A 120 -0.14 -0.53 1.14
C GLU A 120 -0.58 0.91 1.43
N VAL A 121 0.32 1.86 1.24
CA VAL A 121 0.05 3.29 1.36
C VAL A 121 0.19 3.92 -0.03
N SER A 122 -0.92 4.34 -0.60
CA SER A 122 -0.92 5.03 -1.89
C SER A 122 -0.64 6.51 -1.69
N VAL A 123 0.39 7.01 -2.37
CA VAL A 123 0.85 8.40 -2.29
C VAL A 123 0.79 9.04 -3.66
N ALA A 124 0.12 10.18 -3.76
CA ALA A 124 0.07 10.97 -4.98
C ALA A 124 0.98 12.20 -4.86
N GLU A 125 1.78 12.44 -5.88
CA GLU A 125 2.59 13.63 -6.05
C GLU A 125 1.99 14.51 -7.15
N SER A 126 1.89 15.79 -6.87
CA SER A 126 1.48 16.80 -7.83
C SER A 126 2.64 17.76 -8.15
N CYS A 127 2.66 18.23 -9.39
CA CYS A 127 3.59 19.23 -9.90
C CYS A 127 2.79 20.32 -10.60
N PRO A 128 3.31 21.54 -10.69
CA PRO A 128 2.68 22.59 -11.47
C PRO A 128 2.58 22.18 -12.95
N ALA A 129 1.45 22.50 -13.59
CA ALA A 129 1.31 22.30 -15.02
C ALA A 129 2.33 23.16 -15.80
N ALA A 130 2.67 22.73 -17.01
CA ALA A 130 3.53 23.54 -17.89
C ALA A 130 2.88 24.92 -18.14
N GLY A 131 3.62 26.00 -17.93
CA GLY A 131 3.14 27.36 -18.05
C GLY A 131 2.26 27.87 -16.89
N ALA A 132 2.08 27.07 -15.82
CA ALA A 132 1.35 27.54 -14.65
C ALA A 132 2.12 28.66 -13.94
N MET A 133 1.38 29.67 -13.49
CA MET A 133 1.94 30.73 -12.65
C MET A 133 2.16 30.17 -11.24
N VAL A 134 3.39 30.14 -10.77
CA VAL A 134 3.78 29.63 -9.45
C VAL A 134 4.66 30.64 -8.71
N THR A 135 4.70 30.51 -7.40
CA THR A 135 5.65 31.31 -6.60
C THR A 135 7.08 30.81 -6.85
N LEU A 136 8.01 31.75 -7.06
CA LEU A 136 9.43 31.45 -7.24
C LEU A 136 10.14 31.36 -5.87
N SER A 137 9.67 30.51 -5.00
CA SER A 137 10.29 30.24 -3.72
C SER A 137 10.42 28.74 -3.50
N LEU A 138 11.50 28.33 -2.84
CA LEU A 138 11.68 26.94 -2.46
C LEU A 138 10.51 26.49 -1.56
N THR A 139 9.99 25.29 -1.82
CA THR A 139 8.96 24.65 -1.01
C THR A 139 9.41 23.28 -0.54
N GLN A 140 8.88 22.81 0.58
CA GLN A 140 9.11 21.47 1.12
C GLN A 140 7.76 20.85 1.51
N PRO A 141 6.99 20.37 0.53
CA PRO A 141 5.67 19.82 0.79
C PRO A 141 5.72 18.58 1.70
N VAL A 142 4.87 18.57 2.72
CA VAL A 142 4.71 17.48 3.67
C VAL A 142 3.24 17.25 3.96
N GLU A 143 2.87 16.00 4.15
CA GLU A 143 1.59 15.60 4.74
C GLU A 143 1.82 14.55 5.82
N VAL A 144 1.08 14.69 6.92
CA VAL A 144 1.04 13.71 8.01
C VAL A 144 -0.41 13.31 8.22
N VAL A 145 -0.67 12.02 8.15
CA VAL A 145 -2.01 11.45 8.39
C VAL A 145 -2.01 10.53 9.58
N ARG A 146 -3.13 10.52 10.32
CA ARG A 146 -3.40 9.61 11.43
C ARG A 146 -4.28 8.47 10.94
N VAL A 147 -3.87 7.24 11.22
CA VAL A 147 -4.61 6.01 10.92
C VAL A 147 -4.65 5.11 12.15
N ALA A 148 -5.58 4.16 12.21
CA ALA A 148 -5.60 3.14 13.25
C ALA A 148 -4.24 2.43 13.32
N ARG A 149 -3.83 2.03 14.53
CA ARG A 149 -2.56 1.32 14.74
C ARG A 149 -2.57 -0.04 14.05
N LEU A 150 -1.65 -0.23 13.11
CA LEU A 150 -1.44 -1.46 12.36
C LEU A 150 -0.03 -1.97 12.62
N THR A 151 0.13 -3.29 12.63
CA THR A 151 1.41 -3.95 12.91
C THR A 151 2.24 -4.20 11.65
N GLN A 152 1.57 -4.25 10.49
CA GLN A 152 2.21 -4.54 9.21
C GLN A 152 3.27 -3.49 8.85
N THR A 153 4.27 -3.93 8.10
CA THR A 153 5.25 -3.01 7.49
C THR A 153 4.65 -2.39 6.23
N PRO A 154 4.64 -1.06 6.11
CA PRO A 154 4.06 -0.39 4.96
C PRO A 154 4.95 -0.49 3.72
N THR A 155 4.29 -0.62 2.57
CA THR A 155 4.86 -0.40 1.25
C THR A 155 4.21 0.83 0.65
N PHE A 156 5.02 1.79 0.19
CA PHE A 156 4.53 3.02 -0.41
C PHE A 156 4.42 2.86 -1.92
N GLN A 157 3.20 3.03 -2.45
CA GLN A 157 2.91 3.01 -3.88
C GLN A 157 2.76 4.46 -4.36
N GLU A 158 3.62 4.88 -5.28
CA GLU A 158 3.67 6.28 -5.70
C GLU A 158 3.04 6.49 -7.07
N THR A 159 2.15 7.45 -7.12
CA THR A 159 1.56 7.95 -8.37
C THR A 159 1.98 9.41 -8.57
N ARG A 160 2.53 9.71 -9.73
CA ARG A 160 2.91 11.08 -10.11
C ARG A 160 1.95 11.62 -11.14
N ALA A 161 1.54 12.87 -10.97
CA ALA A 161 0.78 13.58 -11.99
C ALA A 161 1.58 13.66 -13.31
N ALA A 162 0.89 13.69 -14.44
CA ALA A 162 1.54 13.76 -15.76
C ALA A 162 2.48 14.98 -15.89
N ALA A 163 2.14 16.08 -15.22
CA ALA A 163 2.98 17.29 -15.16
C ALA A 163 4.33 17.11 -14.44
N CYS A 164 4.53 15.99 -13.73
CA CYS A 164 5.77 15.67 -13.01
C CYS A 164 6.80 14.87 -13.85
N ARG A 165 6.54 14.67 -15.13
CA ARG A 165 7.38 13.87 -16.03
C ARG A 165 8.35 14.76 -16.81
#